data_9e99b3bf72ea223af7da38b1867eed6c
#
_entry.id   9e99b3bf72ea223af7da38b1867eed6c
#
_cell.length_a   1.000
_cell.length_b   1.000
_cell.length_c   1.000
_cell.angle_alpha   90.00
_cell.angle_beta   90.00
_cell.angle_gamma   90.00
#
_symmetry.space_group_name_H-M   'P 1'
#
loop_
_entity.id
_entity.type
_entity.pdbx_description
1 polymer ?
#
loop_
_entity_poly.entity_id
_entity_poly.type
_entity_poly.pdbx_seq_one_letter_code
_entity_poly.pdbx_strand_id
1 'polypeptide(L)'
;KQAPARVQELEEWGAVFDRTSEGLISQRNFGGHRYPRLAHVGDRTGLEIIRTLQDFCVHQGIATHMECTGLDLVLDGNKVSGLVGYWRETGRFILFKTKAIILATGGGGKAWKVTSNSWEYTGDGLGMAYRAGAELIDMEFTQFHPTGMVSPPSVRGILVTEGVRGDGGILLNSEGERFMFNYIPEKFANETADTEAEAQRWLDGDREARRPPELLTRDVVARAIKTEVEAGRGSPNGGAFLDIASRRPADFIKKKLPSMYHQFKELAVIDITKEPMEVGPTLHYFMGGIRVDSDSQQTNIPGLFACGECAGGMHGANRLGGNSLSDLLVFGKLAGGGAKQYVNNLTNTINCNDVDVSRILTNATDILNRDEGKNPYLVHEELQDIMQNNVGIVRTAEELQIGLGKLDSLKADIENVYAHASPQYNPGWNEALDLKNLIITAEAVTRAAILREESRGAHTRIDFEGEREEGLSYNIIIKKTDSSMTAEKISREDPPQELVDIAHASLKELEGE
;
A
#
# COMPACT_ATOMS: atom_id res chain seq x y z
N LYS A 1 -19.92 6.10 5.04
CA LYS A 1 -21.22 5.70 5.65
C LYS A 1 -21.24 4.20 6.08
N GLN A 2 -20.57 3.29 5.38
CA GLN A 2 -20.65 1.83 5.65
C GLN A 2 -19.63 1.30 6.68
N ALA A 3 -18.50 1.98 6.91
CA ALA A 3 -17.43 1.48 7.77
C ALA A 3 -17.86 1.13 9.21
N PRO A 4 -18.69 1.93 9.92
CA PRO A 4 -19.13 1.56 11.27
C PRO A 4 -19.87 0.21 11.31
N ALA A 5 -20.77 -0.03 10.37
CA ALA A 5 -21.50 -1.29 10.26
C ALA A 5 -20.57 -2.49 9.97
N ARG A 6 -19.46 -2.27 9.25
CA ARG A 6 -18.46 -3.33 8.99
C ARG A 6 -17.65 -3.68 10.24
N VAL A 7 -17.34 -2.69 11.08
CA VAL A 7 -16.67 -2.93 12.36
C VAL A 7 -17.57 -3.71 13.32
N GLN A 8 -18.87 -3.38 13.38
CA GLN A 8 -19.85 -4.13 14.17
C GLN A 8 -20.01 -5.58 13.67
N GLU A 9 -20.04 -5.79 12.35
CA GLU A 9 -20.09 -7.13 11.74
C GLU A 9 -18.86 -7.98 12.13
N LEU A 10 -17.66 -7.38 12.23
CA LEU A 10 -16.47 -8.08 12.75
C LEU A 10 -16.61 -8.49 14.21
N GLU A 11 -17.24 -7.67 15.06
CA GLU A 11 -17.51 -8.03 16.44
C GLU A 11 -18.50 -9.20 16.53
N GLU A 12 -19.55 -9.20 15.70
CA GLU A 12 -20.50 -10.33 15.59
C GLU A 12 -19.77 -11.62 15.17
N TRP A 13 -18.69 -11.52 14.38
CA TRP A 13 -17.87 -12.66 13.96
C TRP A 13 -16.74 -13.01 14.95
N GLY A 14 -16.64 -12.28 16.08
CA GLY A 14 -15.72 -12.58 17.17
C GLY A 14 -14.44 -11.74 17.25
N ALA A 15 -14.39 -10.59 16.59
CA ALA A 15 -13.32 -9.63 16.80
C ALA A 15 -13.43 -8.95 18.17
N VAL A 16 -12.30 -8.82 18.88
CA VAL A 16 -12.26 -8.23 20.22
C VAL A 16 -11.50 -6.91 20.17
N PHE A 17 -12.22 -5.82 19.92
CA PHE A 17 -11.66 -4.47 19.94
C PHE A 17 -11.45 -3.95 21.36
N ASP A 18 -10.44 -3.08 21.55
CA ASP A 18 -10.21 -2.39 22.81
C ASP A 18 -11.43 -1.54 23.19
N ARG A 19 -11.72 -1.50 24.51
CA ARG A 19 -12.90 -0.83 25.06
C ARG A 19 -12.55 0.32 25.97
N THR A 20 -13.44 1.32 26.03
CA THR A 20 -13.45 2.34 27.07
C THR A 20 -13.95 1.76 28.39
N SER A 21 -13.80 2.51 29.50
CA SER A 21 -14.37 2.14 30.80
C SER A 21 -15.91 1.94 30.78
N GLU A 22 -16.58 2.55 29.80
CA GLU A 22 -18.03 2.46 29.61
C GLU A 22 -18.45 1.29 28.68
N GLY A 23 -17.46 0.53 28.19
CA GLY A 23 -17.72 -0.63 27.32
C GLY A 23 -17.87 -0.30 25.84
N LEU A 24 -17.68 0.93 25.41
CA LEU A 24 -17.69 1.34 24.00
C LEU A 24 -16.37 0.97 23.32
N ILE A 25 -16.37 0.78 22.00
CA ILE A 25 -15.14 0.57 21.23
C ILE A 25 -14.24 1.79 21.40
N SER A 26 -13.02 1.56 21.90
CA SER A 26 -12.02 2.60 22.04
C SER A 26 -11.53 3.06 20.66
N GLN A 27 -11.35 4.35 20.48
CA GLN A 27 -10.88 4.95 19.23
C GLN A 27 -9.60 5.74 19.48
N ARG A 28 -8.67 5.67 18.53
CA ARG A 28 -7.39 6.41 18.61
C ARG A 28 -7.20 7.37 17.44
N ASN A 29 -6.32 8.33 17.65
CA ASN A 29 -5.84 9.25 16.63
C ASN A 29 -4.63 8.69 15.88
N PHE A 30 -4.59 8.96 14.56
CA PHE A 30 -3.39 8.86 13.74
C PHE A 30 -3.18 10.17 12.99
N GLY A 31 -2.02 10.32 12.33
CA GLY A 31 -1.66 11.49 11.56
C GLY A 31 -2.69 11.82 10.46
N GLY A 32 -3.00 13.10 10.33
CA GLY A 32 -3.98 13.60 9.38
C GLY A 32 -5.45 13.46 9.77
N HIS A 33 -5.78 12.71 10.84
CA HIS A 33 -7.16 12.63 11.33
C HIS A 33 -7.52 13.85 12.17
N ARG A 34 -8.71 14.41 11.96
CA ARG A 34 -9.20 15.56 12.74
C ARG A 34 -9.65 15.18 14.15
N TYR A 35 -10.16 13.94 14.34
CA TYR A 35 -10.64 13.41 15.61
C TYR A 35 -10.39 11.90 15.73
N PRO A 36 -10.39 11.34 16.97
CA PRO A 36 -10.25 9.91 17.17
C PRO A 36 -11.41 9.14 16.52
N ARG A 37 -11.10 8.21 15.62
CA ARG A 37 -12.12 7.41 14.95
C ARG A 37 -11.68 6.00 14.58
N LEU A 38 -10.46 5.61 14.94
CA LEU A 38 -9.89 4.33 14.55
C LEU A 38 -10.11 3.30 15.63
N ALA A 39 -11.05 2.36 15.41
CA ALA A 39 -11.16 1.15 16.21
C ALA A 39 -9.85 0.37 16.18
N HIS A 40 -9.41 -0.17 17.31
CA HIS A 40 -8.09 -0.82 17.40
C HIS A 40 -8.06 -1.95 18.40
N VAL A 41 -7.02 -2.79 18.28
CA VAL A 41 -6.62 -3.81 19.25
C VAL A 41 -5.14 -3.58 19.54
N GLY A 42 -4.82 -2.82 20.57
CA GLY A 42 -3.44 -2.40 20.86
C GLY A 42 -2.74 -1.86 19.61
N ASP A 43 -1.57 -2.40 19.29
CA ASP A 43 -0.78 -2.10 18.09
C ASP A 43 -0.84 -3.22 17.01
N ARG A 44 -1.89 -4.09 17.05
CA ARG A 44 -2.03 -5.28 16.18
C ARG A 44 -3.44 -5.47 15.60
N THR A 45 -4.12 -4.39 15.29
CA THR A 45 -5.49 -4.40 14.74
C THR A 45 -5.62 -5.26 13.47
N GLY A 46 -4.64 -5.19 12.55
CA GLY A 46 -4.65 -6.00 11.33
C GLY A 46 -4.64 -7.51 11.61
N LEU A 47 -3.86 -7.95 12.59
CA LEU A 47 -3.81 -9.37 13.00
C LEU A 47 -5.18 -9.84 13.51
N GLU A 48 -5.87 -9.04 14.32
CA GLU A 48 -7.20 -9.38 14.84
C GLU A 48 -8.23 -9.49 13.71
N ILE A 49 -8.20 -8.57 12.74
CA ILE A 49 -9.11 -8.60 11.58
C ILE A 49 -8.85 -9.86 10.74
N ILE A 50 -7.59 -10.17 10.43
CA ILE A 50 -7.24 -11.36 9.64
C ILE A 50 -7.69 -12.63 10.37
N ARG A 51 -7.40 -12.75 11.67
CA ARG A 51 -7.83 -13.90 12.49
C ARG A 51 -9.33 -14.10 12.41
N THR A 52 -10.09 -13.04 12.67
CA THR A 52 -11.56 -13.09 12.66
C THR A 52 -12.11 -13.49 11.30
N LEU A 53 -11.59 -12.90 10.21
CA LEU A 53 -12.03 -13.22 8.85
C LEU A 53 -11.66 -14.64 8.43
N GLN A 54 -10.47 -15.12 8.79
CA GLN A 54 -10.07 -16.51 8.51
C GLN A 54 -10.96 -17.50 9.25
N ASP A 55 -11.18 -17.29 10.55
CA ASP A 55 -12.06 -18.14 11.36
C ASP A 55 -13.47 -18.17 10.77
N PHE A 56 -14.00 -17.01 10.39
CA PHE A 56 -15.32 -16.91 9.77
C PHE A 56 -15.38 -17.66 8.43
N CYS A 57 -14.38 -17.50 7.55
CA CYS A 57 -14.32 -18.22 6.27
C CYS A 57 -14.30 -19.74 6.45
N VAL A 58 -13.53 -20.24 7.42
CA VAL A 58 -13.46 -21.67 7.75
C VAL A 58 -14.84 -22.17 8.23
N HIS A 59 -15.51 -21.43 9.13
CA HIS A 59 -16.85 -21.78 9.62
C HIS A 59 -17.91 -21.78 8.51
N GLN A 60 -17.77 -20.91 7.51
CA GLN A 60 -18.67 -20.88 6.35
C GLN A 60 -18.35 -21.96 5.32
N GLY A 61 -17.29 -22.75 5.50
CA GLY A 61 -16.89 -23.81 4.57
C GLY A 61 -16.41 -23.27 3.22
N ILE A 62 -15.85 -22.07 3.17
CA ILE A 62 -15.28 -21.49 1.95
C ILE A 62 -14.03 -22.28 1.58
N ALA A 63 -13.99 -22.83 0.35
CA ALA A 63 -12.84 -23.57 -0.14
C ALA A 63 -11.62 -22.64 -0.27
N THR A 64 -10.52 -23.02 0.34
CA THR A 64 -9.24 -22.30 0.30
C THR A 64 -8.18 -23.17 -0.36
N HIS A 65 -7.33 -22.53 -1.16
CA HIS A 65 -6.24 -23.17 -1.90
C HIS A 65 -4.91 -22.54 -1.46
N MET A 66 -4.42 -22.96 -0.29
CA MET A 66 -3.14 -22.49 0.25
C MET A 66 -1.97 -22.95 -0.63
N GLU A 67 -0.90 -22.15 -0.67
CA GLU A 67 0.30 -22.42 -1.50
C GLU A 67 -0.03 -22.60 -3.00
N CYS A 68 -1.09 -21.94 -3.48
CA CYS A 68 -1.46 -21.91 -4.88
C CYS A 68 -1.21 -20.51 -5.46
N THR A 69 -0.24 -20.40 -6.36
CA THR A 69 0.11 -19.13 -7.03
C THR A 69 -0.71 -18.95 -8.30
N GLY A 70 -1.42 -17.81 -8.42
CA GLY A 70 -2.07 -17.41 -9.67
C GLY A 70 -1.04 -16.89 -10.67
N LEU A 71 -1.10 -17.35 -11.92
CA LEU A 71 -0.18 -16.96 -12.98
C LEU A 71 -0.75 -15.88 -13.91
N ASP A 72 -1.92 -16.16 -14.49
CA ASP A 72 -2.59 -15.21 -15.38
C ASP A 72 -4.07 -15.54 -15.59
N LEU A 73 -4.82 -14.53 -16.05
CA LEU A 73 -6.23 -14.65 -16.38
C LEU A 73 -6.45 -15.32 -17.74
N VAL A 74 -7.51 -16.12 -17.83
CA VAL A 74 -8.02 -16.70 -19.09
C VAL A 74 -9.27 -15.95 -19.50
N LEU A 75 -9.33 -15.54 -20.77
CA LEU A 75 -10.44 -14.78 -21.31
C LEU A 75 -11.26 -15.60 -22.31
N ASP A 76 -12.56 -15.32 -22.37
CA ASP A 76 -13.49 -15.73 -23.44
C ASP A 76 -13.90 -14.46 -24.20
N GLY A 77 -13.21 -14.18 -25.30
CA GLY A 77 -13.26 -12.89 -25.95
C GLY A 77 -12.70 -11.79 -25.05
N ASN A 78 -13.56 -10.88 -24.58
CA ASN A 78 -13.18 -9.80 -23.65
C ASN A 78 -13.65 -10.04 -22.20
N LYS A 79 -14.11 -11.25 -21.86
CA LYS A 79 -14.66 -11.59 -20.54
C LYS A 79 -13.74 -12.55 -19.80
N VAL A 80 -13.67 -12.43 -18.51
CA VAL A 80 -12.98 -13.43 -17.68
C VAL A 80 -13.69 -14.78 -17.78
N SER A 81 -12.90 -15.84 -17.94
CA SER A 81 -13.38 -17.23 -17.99
C SER A 81 -12.64 -18.15 -17.03
N GLY A 82 -11.48 -17.76 -16.56
CA GLY A 82 -10.69 -18.55 -15.63
C GLY A 82 -9.40 -17.90 -15.20
N LEU A 83 -8.67 -18.64 -14.38
CA LEU A 83 -7.33 -18.32 -13.88
C LEU A 83 -6.48 -19.57 -13.97
N VAL A 84 -5.29 -19.46 -14.56
CA VAL A 84 -4.26 -20.50 -14.47
C VAL A 84 -3.39 -20.22 -13.26
N GLY A 85 -3.10 -21.23 -12.48
CA GLY A 85 -2.19 -21.18 -11.37
C GLY A 85 -1.38 -22.48 -11.25
N TYR A 86 -0.56 -22.56 -10.20
CA TYR A 86 0.15 -23.79 -9.86
C TYR A 86 0.26 -23.96 -8.35
N TRP A 87 0.34 -25.22 -7.93
CA TRP A 87 0.59 -25.60 -6.55
C TRP A 87 2.10 -25.57 -6.28
N ARG A 88 2.54 -24.71 -5.37
CA ARG A 88 3.97 -24.57 -5.01
C ARG A 88 4.56 -25.87 -4.47
N GLU A 89 3.76 -26.60 -3.69
CA GLU A 89 4.17 -27.89 -3.10
C GLU A 89 4.48 -28.98 -4.13
N THR A 90 3.72 -29.02 -5.24
CA THR A 90 3.82 -30.11 -6.22
C THR A 90 4.35 -29.63 -7.58
N GLY A 91 4.36 -28.34 -7.85
CA GLY A 91 4.62 -27.76 -9.17
C GLY A 91 3.53 -28.04 -10.21
N ARG A 92 2.39 -28.61 -9.81
CA ARG A 92 1.29 -28.95 -10.73
C ARG A 92 0.48 -27.72 -11.05
N PHE A 93 0.22 -27.54 -12.36
CA PHE A 93 -0.67 -26.48 -12.83
C PHE A 93 -2.14 -26.82 -12.57
N ILE A 94 -2.93 -25.78 -12.38
CA ILE A 94 -4.38 -25.83 -12.16
C ILE A 94 -5.06 -24.75 -12.99
N LEU A 95 -6.21 -25.07 -13.57
CA LEU A 95 -7.11 -24.12 -14.21
C LEU A 95 -8.38 -24.00 -13.37
N PHE A 96 -8.59 -22.82 -12.79
CA PHE A 96 -9.85 -22.45 -12.17
C PHE A 96 -10.79 -21.90 -13.23
N LYS A 97 -11.80 -22.69 -13.62
CA LYS A 97 -12.87 -22.22 -14.52
C LYS A 97 -13.91 -21.48 -13.71
N THR A 98 -14.14 -20.22 -14.03
CA THR A 98 -15.04 -19.38 -13.23
C THR A 98 -15.73 -18.31 -14.08
N LYS A 99 -16.87 -17.84 -13.61
CA LYS A 99 -17.67 -16.78 -14.25
C LYS A 99 -17.25 -15.38 -13.81
N ALA A 100 -16.60 -15.26 -12.67
CA ALA A 100 -16.11 -13.99 -12.13
C ALA A 100 -14.86 -14.22 -11.28
N ILE A 101 -13.96 -13.23 -11.27
CA ILE A 101 -12.76 -13.19 -10.45
C ILE A 101 -12.71 -11.86 -9.71
N ILE A 102 -12.41 -11.91 -8.41
CA ILE A 102 -12.13 -10.74 -7.59
C ILE A 102 -10.63 -10.76 -7.28
N LEU A 103 -9.89 -9.76 -7.74
CA LEU A 103 -8.50 -9.57 -7.39
C LEU A 103 -8.42 -8.81 -6.05
N ALA A 104 -7.74 -9.39 -5.07
CA ALA A 104 -7.49 -8.82 -3.75
C ALA A 104 -6.02 -9.06 -3.34
N THR A 105 -5.10 -8.88 -4.29
CA THR A 105 -3.71 -9.33 -4.25
C THR A 105 -2.75 -8.33 -3.61
N GLY A 106 -3.25 -7.20 -3.11
CA GLY A 106 -2.40 -6.14 -2.57
C GLY A 106 -1.67 -5.35 -3.64
N GLY A 107 -0.66 -4.59 -3.24
CA GLY A 107 0.15 -3.74 -4.12
C GLY A 107 1.39 -4.42 -4.68
N GLY A 108 2.34 -3.61 -5.17
CA GLY A 108 3.61 -4.06 -5.77
C GLY A 108 4.84 -3.47 -5.09
N GLY A 109 4.82 -3.32 -3.75
CA GLY A 109 5.88 -2.63 -3.02
C GLY A 109 7.25 -3.30 -3.05
N LYS A 110 7.33 -4.55 -3.47
CA LYS A 110 8.60 -5.26 -3.69
C LYS A 110 9.41 -4.74 -4.87
N ALA A 111 8.83 -3.87 -5.69
CA ALA A 111 9.59 -3.13 -6.70
C ALA A 111 10.58 -2.11 -6.08
N TRP A 112 10.47 -1.75 -4.80
CA TRP A 112 11.42 -0.88 -4.08
C TRP A 112 12.28 -1.67 -3.10
N LYS A 113 13.53 -1.21 -2.95
CA LYS A 113 14.52 -1.85 -2.06
C LYS A 113 14.12 -1.75 -0.58
N VAL A 114 13.62 -0.58 -0.15
CA VAL A 114 13.18 -0.33 1.22
C VAL A 114 11.67 -0.28 1.25
N THR A 115 11.06 -1.37 1.72
CA THR A 115 9.60 -1.53 1.76
C THR A 115 9.16 -2.23 3.04
N SER A 116 7.99 -1.83 3.55
CA SER A 116 7.31 -2.50 4.66
C SER A 116 6.40 -3.64 4.21
N ASN A 117 6.29 -3.86 2.90
CA ASN A 117 5.44 -4.90 2.35
C ASN A 117 6.06 -6.28 2.47
N SER A 118 5.22 -7.30 2.64
CA SER A 118 5.62 -8.71 2.65
C SER A 118 6.11 -9.18 1.27
N TRP A 119 6.65 -10.39 1.23
CA TRP A 119 7.21 -10.96 -0.01
C TRP A 119 6.20 -11.17 -1.12
N GLU A 120 4.91 -11.28 -0.78
CA GLU A 120 3.81 -11.51 -1.71
C GLU A 120 3.32 -10.23 -2.41
N TYR A 121 3.86 -9.06 -2.07
CA TYR A 121 3.47 -7.77 -2.68
C TYR A 121 4.25 -7.51 -3.97
N THR A 122 4.08 -8.40 -4.93
CA THR A 122 4.80 -8.43 -6.22
C THR A 122 4.00 -7.88 -7.40
N GLY A 123 2.84 -7.26 -7.14
CA GLY A 123 2.02 -6.64 -8.18
C GLY A 123 1.26 -7.62 -9.06
N ASP A 124 1.01 -8.84 -8.59
CA ASP A 124 0.42 -9.92 -9.38
C ASP A 124 -0.93 -9.55 -9.99
N GLY A 125 -1.85 -9.04 -9.15
CA GLY A 125 -3.16 -8.61 -9.66
C GLY A 125 -3.07 -7.42 -10.61
N LEU A 126 -2.16 -6.48 -10.35
CA LEU A 126 -1.91 -5.34 -11.26
C LEU A 126 -1.41 -5.83 -12.62
N GLY A 127 -0.42 -6.74 -12.61
CA GLY A 127 0.14 -7.34 -13.83
C GLY A 127 -0.90 -8.16 -14.59
N MET A 128 -1.63 -9.05 -13.92
CA MET A 128 -2.69 -9.87 -14.54
C MET A 128 -3.81 -9.01 -15.14
N ALA A 129 -4.30 -8.02 -14.39
CA ALA A 129 -5.34 -7.11 -14.86
C ALA A 129 -4.87 -6.31 -16.08
N TYR A 130 -3.66 -5.73 -16.04
CA TYR A 130 -3.07 -5.00 -17.15
C TYR A 130 -2.91 -5.87 -18.40
N ARG A 131 -2.39 -7.10 -18.27
CA ARG A 131 -2.25 -8.02 -19.39
C ARG A 131 -3.59 -8.39 -20.01
N ALA A 132 -4.65 -8.51 -19.19
CA ALA A 132 -6.02 -8.75 -19.64
C ALA A 132 -6.67 -7.52 -20.31
N GLY A 133 -6.04 -6.34 -20.27
CA GLY A 133 -6.56 -5.10 -20.83
C GLY A 133 -7.38 -4.24 -19.85
N ALA A 134 -7.31 -4.54 -18.57
CA ALA A 134 -7.86 -3.65 -17.55
C ALA A 134 -7.02 -2.37 -17.43
N GLU A 135 -7.70 -1.26 -17.18
CA GLU A 135 -7.07 0.04 -16.94
C GLU A 135 -6.54 0.12 -15.51
N LEU A 136 -5.35 0.76 -15.33
CA LEU A 136 -4.86 1.15 -14.02
C LEU A 136 -5.03 2.65 -13.84
N ILE A 137 -5.29 3.11 -12.61
CA ILE A 137 -5.57 4.52 -12.30
C ILE A 137 -4.60 5.05 -11.24
N ASP A 138 -4.13 6.28 -11.44
CA ASP A 138 -3.38 7.10 -10.48
C ASP A 138 -2.17 6.38 -9.86
N MET A 139 -1.44 5.61 -10.67
CA MET A 139 -0.32 4.77 -10.24
C MET A 139 0.85 5.57 -9.66
N GLU A 140 0.98 6.87 -9.93
CA GLU A 140 1.98 7.76 -9.35
C GLU A 140 1.87 7.95 -7.85
N PHE A 141 0.69 7.71 -7.26
CA PHE A 141 0.45 7.86 -5.83
C PHE A 141 0.86 6.60 -5.06
N THR A 142 2.15 6.56 -4.74
CA THR A 142 2.76 5.54 -3.86
C THR A 142 3.13 6.17 -2.53
N GLN A 143 2.62 5.64 -1.43
CA GLN A 143 2.83 6.19 -0.09
C GLN A 143 4.05 5.58 0.57
N PHE A 144 4.97 6.43 1.03
CA PHE A 144 6.04 6.04 1.94
C PHE A 144 5.59 6.27 3.39
N HIS A 145 5.70 5.22 4.21
CA HIS A 145 5.51 5.35 5.65
C HIS A 145 6.77 5.99 6.23
N PRO A 146 6.66 7.03 7.08
CA PRO A 146 7.83 7.74 7.57
C PRO A 146 8.73 6.89 8.48
N THR A 147 8.15 5.90 9.16
CA THR A 147 8.85 5.12 10.17
C THR A 147 8.86 3.62 9.83
N GLY A 148 9.91 3.18 9.16
CA GLY A 148 10.34 1.78 9.05
C GLY A 148 11.63 1.57 9.82
N MET A 149 11.94 0.35 10.23
CA MET A 149 13.25 0.03 10.83
C MET A 149 14.37 0.27 9.80
N VAL A 150 15.47 0.86 10.21
CA VAL A 150 16.64 1.07 9.33
C VAL A 150 17.81 0.19 9.70
N SER A 151 17.82 -0.34 10.91
CA SER A 151 18.89 -1.20 11.44
C SER A 151 18.28 -2.34 12.28
N PRO A 152 18.88 -3.54 12.26
CA PRO A 152 19.96 -4.00 11.37
C PRO A 152 19.49 -4.16 9.90
N PRO A 153 20.41 -4.30 8.93
CA PRO A 153 20.06 -4.42 7.50
C PRO A 153 19.03 -5.50 7.16
N SER A 154 19.05 -6.62 7.89
CA SER A 154 18.14 -7.77 7.68
C SER A 154 16.65 -7.46 7.94
N VAL A 155 16.36 -6.39 8.68
CA VAL A 155 15.00 -5.97 9.04
C VAL A 155 14.65 -4.59 8.50
N ARG A 156 15.52 -4.06 7.63
CA ARG A 156 15.31 -2.74 7.03
C ARG A 156 13.97 -2.70 6.27
N GLY A 157 13.19 -1.66 6.54
CA GLY A 157 11.88 -1.46 5.95
C GLY A 157 10.70 -1.98 6.78
N ILE A 158 10.91 -2.90 7.74
CA ILE A 158 9.83 -3.40 8.60
C ILE A 158 9.13 -2.23 9.29
N LEU A 159 7.80 -2.25 9.25
CA LEU A 159 6.97 -1.16 9.73
C LEU A 159 7.15 -0.88 11.23
N VAL A 160 7.37 0.38 11.57
CA VAL A 160 7.21 0.91 12.92
C VAL A 160 5.90 1.69 12.96
N THR A 161 4.92 1.16 13.69
CA THR A 161 3.55 1.69 13.68
C THR A 161 3.47 3.16 14.03
N GLU A 162 2.57 3.86 13.38
CA GLU A 162 2.24 5.26 13.67
C GLU A 162 1.76 5.46 15.12
N GLY A 163 1.27 4.40 15.75
CA GLY A 163 0.87 4.40 17.17
C GLY A 163 1.97 4.91 18.11
N VAL A 164 3.26 4.67 17.80
CA VAL A 164 4.37 5.20 18.61
C VAL A 164 4.33 6.73 18.67
N ARG A 165 4.14 7.38 17.51
CA ARG A 165 4.00 8.86 17.44
C ARG A 165 2.68 9.32 18.04
N GLY A 166 1.59 8.59 17.83
CA GLY A 166 0.28 8.84 18.42
C GLY A 166 0.27 8.77 19.94
N ASP A 167 1.09 7.90 20.53
CA ASP A 167 1.24 7.76 21.99
C ASP A 167 2.30 8.71 22.58
N GLY A 168 2.90 9.60 21.77
CA GLY A 168 3.77 10.69 22.21
C GLY A 168 5.24 10.58 21.81
N GLY A 169 5.61 9.60 20.95
CA GLY A 169 6.95 9.51 20.42
C GLY A 169 7.31 10.71 19.54
N ILE A 170 8.51 11.25 19.71
CA ILE A 170 9.06 12.41 19.00
C ILE A 170 10.16 11.99 18.04
N LEU A 171 10.37 12.78 16.99
CA LEU A 171 11.42 12.56 16.00
C LEU A 171 12.60 13.50 16.25
N LEU A 172 13.79 12.91 16.46
CA LEU A 172 15.04 13.62 16.69
C LEU A 172 16.04 13.35 15.57
N ASN A 173 16.81 14.37 15.18
CA ASN A 173 17.96 14.21 14.31
C ASN A 173 19.23 13.77 15.08
N SER A 174 20.37 13.64 14.41
CA SER A 174 21.65 13.25 15.05
C SER A 174 22.20 14.28 16.02
N GLU A 175 21.74 15.52 15.95
CA GLU A 175 22.09 16.60 16.86
C GLU A 175 21.19 16.64 18.11
N GLY A 176 20.20 15.74 18.19
CA GLY A 176 19.21 15.68 19.28
C GLY A 176 18.09 16.72 19.15
N GLU A 177 17.98 17.38 17.99
CA GLU A 177 16.93 18.36 17.73
C GLU A 177 15.61 17.66 17.35
N ARG A 178 14.50 18.11 17.92
CA ARG A 178 13.14 17.74 17.53
C ARG A 178 12.74 18.50 16.26
N PHE A 179 13.22 18.03 15.12
CA PHE A 179 13.25 18.77 13.85
C PHE A 179 11.87 18.99 13.21
N MET A 180 10.84 18.23 13.58
CA MET A 180 9.54 18.30 12.93
C MET A 180 8.86 19.67 12.96
N PHE A 181 9.17 20.52 13.96
CA PHE A 181 8.69 21.91 14.03
C PHE A 181 9.17 22.78 12.86
N ASN A 182 10.32 22.44 12.25
CA ASN A 182 10.90 23.16 11.12
C ASN A 182 10.23 22.80 9.78
N TYR A 183 9.36 21.80 9.77
CA TYR A 183 8.75 21.21 8.55
C TYR A 183 7.23 21.29 8.53
N ILE A 184 6.61 22.20 9.30
CA ILE A 184 5.15 22.39 9.31
C ILE A 184 4.74 23.15 8.05
N PRO A 185 4.00 22.55 7.09
CA PRO A 185 3.52 23.27 5.94
C PRO A 185 2.48 24.33 6.33
N GLU A 186 2.46 25.47 5.60
CA GLU A 186 1.54 26.59 5.87
C GLU A 186 0.07 26.11 5.94
N LYS A 187 -0.35 25.23 5.04
CA LYS A 187 -1.72 24.68 5.00
C LYS A 187 -2.12 23.90 6.26
N PHE A 188 -1.16 23.46 7.08
CA PHE A 188 -1.40 22.74 8.33
C PHE A 188 -1.04 23.55 9.58
N ALA A 189 -0.57 24.78 9.44
CA ALA A 189 -0.12 25.60 10.57
C ALA A 189 -1.21 25.84 11.61
N ASN A 190 -2.45 26.03 11.18
CA ASN A 190 -3.58 26.27 12.08
C ASN A 190 -4.02 25.04 12.88
N GLU A 191 -3.64 23.84 12.46
CA GLU A 191 -4.03 22.57 13.12
C GLU A 191 -2.85 21.87 13.80
N THR A 192 -1.62 22.44 13.72
CA THR A 192 -0.39 21.82 14.20
C THR A 192 0.30 22.73 15.22
N ALA A 193 0.67 22.16 16.36
CA ALA A 193 1.43 22.85 17.41
C ALA A 193 2.79 23.32 16.85
N ASP A 194 3.14 24.56 17.13
CA ASP A 194 4.42 25.17 16.75
C ASP A 194 5.41 25.26 17.92
N THR A 195 4.98 24.82 19.10
CA THR A 195 5.81 24.77 20.31
C THR A 195 5.71 23.41 21.00
N GLU A 196 6.78 23.04 21.69
CA GLU A 196 6.80 21.81 22.49
C GLU A 196 5.78 21.83 23.63
N ALA A 197 5.60 22.97 24.26
CA ALA A 197 4.64 23.14 25.35
C ALA A 197 3.19 22.89 24.91
N GLU A 198 2.80 23.36 23.72
CA GLU A 198 1.48 23.11 23.17
C GLU A 198 1.32 21.64 22.75
N ALA A 199 2.31 21.08 22.07
CA ALA A 199 2.31 19.67 21.70
C ALA A 199 2.18 18.75 22.94
N GLN A 200 2.79 19.11 24.07
CA GLN A 200 2.64 18.39 25.33
C GLN A 200 1.24 18.52 25.90
N ARG A 201 0.63 19.70 25.89
CA ARG A 201 -0.76 19.91 26.34
C ARG A 201 -1.73 19.00 25.58
N TRP A 202 -1.56 18.88 24.26
CA TRP A 202 -2.38 17.97 23.45
C TRP A 202 -2.23 16.50 23.91
N LEU A 203 -1.00 16.05 24.18
CA LEU A 203 -0.72 14.70 24.69
C LEU A 203 -1.31 14.44 26.07
N ASP A 204 -1.50 15.49 26.87
CA ASP A 204 -2.11 15.44 28.18
C ASP A 204 -3.66 15.53 28.12
N GLY A 205 -4.23 15.62 26.92
CA GLY A 205 -5.67 15.59 26.66
C GLY A 205 -6.36 16.95 26.59
N ASP A 206 -5.59 18.03 26.47
CA ASP A 206 -6.15 19.38 26.24
C ASP A 206 -6.71 19.49 24.82
N ARG A 207 -8.03 19.62 24.70
CA ARG A 207 -8.76 19.69 23.42
C ARG A 207 -8.55 20.99 22.65
N GLU A 208 -8.12 22.05 23.34
CA GLU A 208 -7.85 23.36 22.72
C GLU A 208 -6.40 23.44 22.17
N ALA A 209 -5.54 22.48 22.50
CA ALA A 209 -4.19 22.42 21.97
C ALA A 209 -4.15 21.80 20.58
N ARG A 210 -3.30 22.37 19.70
CA ARG A 210 -3.04 21.80 18.38
C ARG A 210 -2.19 20.54 18.48
N ARG A 211 -2.38 19.61 17.58
CA ARG A 211 -1.68 18.31 17.56
C ARG A 211 -0.17 18.45 17.31
N PRO A 212 0.67 17.52 17.82
CA PRO A 212 2.10 17.52 17.58
C PRO A 212 2.45 17.38 16.07
N PRO A 213 3.57 17.99 15.60
CA PRO A 213 3.97 17.94 14.20
C PRO A 213 4.38 16.53 13.74
N GLU A 214 4.72 15.61 14.62
CA GLU A 214 4.91 14.19 14.30
C GLU A 214 3.64 13.49 13.81
N LEU A 215 2.48 14.09 14.00
CA LEU A 215 1.18 13.62 13.53
C LEU A 215 0.70 14.35 12.25
N LEU A 216 1.57 15.08 11.57
CA LEU A 216 1.34 15.51 10.20
C LEU A 216 1.15 14.32 9.27
N THR A 217 0.67 14.56 8.06
CA THR A 217 0.47 13.50 7.07
C THR A 217 1.78 12.78 6.75
N ARG A 218 1.69 11.50 6.40
CA ARG A 218 2.85 10.60 6.21
C ARG A 218 3.86 11.12 5.22
N ASP A 219 3.38 11.73 4.14
CA ASP A 219 4.21 12.34 3.10
C ASP A 219 5.08 13.48 3.66
N VAL A 220 4.51 14.35 4.49
CA VAL A 220 5.26 15.46 5.13
C VAL A 220 6.35 14.92 6.05
N VAL A 221 6.00 13.97 6.93
CA VAL A 221 6.97 13.40 7.87
C VAL A 221 8.06 12.61 7.15
N ALA A 222 7.72 11.85 6.11
CA ALA A 222 8.70 11.09 5.32
C ALA A 222 9.69 12.01 4.59
N ARG A 223 9.20 13.11 4.00
CA ARG A 223 10.06 14.12 3.36
C ARG A 223 10.96 14.83 4.38
N ALA A 224 10.44 15.18 5.55
CA ALA A 224 11.22 15.80 6.61
C ALA A 224 12.40 14.92 7.04
N ILE A 225 12.16 13.63 7.29
CA ILE A 225 13.22 12.67 7.62
C ILE A 225 14.25 12.58 6.48
N LYS A 226 13.79 12.48 5.21
CA LYS A 226 14.68 12.44 4.05
C LYS A 226 15.54 13.69 3.97
N THR A 227 14.98 14.88 4.19
CA THR A 227 15.70 16.16 4.15
C THR A 227 16.76 16.23 5.27
N GLU A 228 16.46 15.76 6.49
CA GLU A 228 17.45 15.68 7.57
C GLU A 228 18.61 14.74 7.21
N VAL A 229 18.32 13.58 6.62
CA VAL A 229 19.33 12.62 6.16
C VAL A 229 20.23 13.23 5.07
N GLU A 230 19.65 13.89 4.07
CA GLU A 230 20.38 14.53 2.98
C GLU A 230 21.22 15.73 3.43
N ALA A 231 20.77 16.41 4.47
CA ALA A 231 21.52 17.50 5.12
C ALA A 231 22.65 17.01 6.04
N GLY A 232 22.87 15.69 6.15
CA GLY A 232 23.92 15.11 7.00
C GLY A 232 23.55 15.05 8.49
N ARG A 233 22.30 15.34 8.85
CA ARG A 233 21.79 15.28 10.24
C ARG A 233 20.96 14.00 10.49
N GLY A 234 21.04 13.04 9.61
CA GLY A 234 20.40 11.72 9.78
C GLY A 234 21.06 10.88 10.86
N SER A 235 20.38 9.81 11.27
CA SER A 235 20.94 8.77 12.14
C SER A 235 22.05 7.98 11.41
N PRO A 236 22.91 7.23 12.13
CA PRO A 236 24.02 6.48 11.53
C PRO A 236 23.63 5.53 10.41
N ASN A 237 22.43 4.97 10.43
CA ASN A 237 21.96 4.04 9.39
C ASN A 237 21.03 4.70 8.35
N GLY A 238 21.02 6.04 8.27
CA GLY A 238 20.30 6.79 7.24
C GLY A 238 18.80 6.98 7.52
N GLY A 239 18.46 7.31 8.75
CA GLY A 239 17.12 7.64 9.21
C GLY A 239 17.09 8.77 10.22
N ALA A 240 16.16 8.73 11.16
CA ALA A 240 16.04 9.61 12.32
C ALA A 240 15.83 8.75 13.59
N PHE A 241 15.87 9.39 14.76
CA PHE A 241 15.60 8.72 16.03
C PHE A 241 14.15 8.98 16.42
N LEU A 242 13.38 7.92 16.66
CA LEU A 242 12.03 7.96 17.20
C LEU A 242 12.11 7.64 18.69
N ASP A 243 11.93 8.66 19.52
CA ASP A 243 12.05 8.56 20.97
C ASP A 243 10.69 8.59 21.66
N ILE A 244 10.33 7.50 22.28
CA ILE A 244 9.20 7.38 23.21
C ILE A 244 9.67 7.16 24.65
N ALA A 245 10.90 6.71 24.83
CA ALA A 245 11.46 6.40 26.15
C ALA A 245 11.51 7.64 27.07
N SER A 246 11.88 8.79 26.53
CA SER A 246 11.91 10.05 27.27
C SER A 246 10.52 10.65 27.54
N ARG A 247 9.48 10.13 26.86
CA ARG A 247 8.13 10.73 26.87
C ARG A 247 7.12 9.96 27.70
N ARG A 248 7.32 8.65 27.87
CA ARG A 248 6.36 7.77 28.55
C ARG A 248 7.08 6.74 29.45
N PRO A 249 6.48 6.39 30.61
CA PRO A 249 7.05 5.37 31.49
C PRO A 249 7.05 3.98 30.84
N ALA A 250 8.00 3.14 31.24
CA ALA A 250 8.22 1.81 30.67
C ALA A 250 6.96 0.92 30.66
N ASP A 251 6.17 0.96 31.74
CA ASP A 251 4.94 0.16 31.85
C ASP A 251 3.85 0.62 30.88
N PHE A 252 3.77 1.92 30.60
CA PHE A 252 2.88 2.47 29.59
C PHE A 252 3.28 1.95 28.19
N ILE A 253 4.58 2.04 27.84
CA ILE A 253 5.10 1.60 26.55
C ILE A 253 4.81 0.10 26.33
N LYS A 254 5.15 -0.75 27.29
CA LYS A 254 4.91 -2.20 27.22
C LYS A 254 3.43 -2.56 27.10
N LYS A 255 2.55 -1.79 27.74
CA LYS A 255 1.10 -2.01 27.70
C LYS A 255 0.46 -1.54 26.40
N LYS A 256 0.87 -0.37 25.88
CA LYS A 256 0.26 0.26 24.69
C LYS A 256 0.88 -0.20 23.37
N LEU A 257 2.16 -0.54 23.38
CA LEU A 257 2.96 -0.88 22.21
C LEU A 257 3.68 -2.24 22.40
N PRO A 258 2.96 -3.31 22.81
CA PRO A 258 3.59 -4.60 23.11
C PRO A 258 4.29 -5.21 21.90
N SER A 259 3.72 -5.07 20.69
CA SER A 259 4.34 -5.59 19.47
C SER A 259 5.59 -4.81 19.09
N MET A 260 5.60 -3.49 19.21
CA MET A 260 6.80 -2.68 18.94
C MET A 260 7.90 -2.95 19.94
N TYR A 261 7.56 -3.06 21.23
CA TYR A 261 8.54 -3.44 22.27
C TYR A 261 9.20 -4.78 21.95
N HIS A 262 8.39 -5.78 21.58
CA HIS A 262 8.89 -7.11 21.22
C HIS A 262 9.71 -7.08 19.90
N GLN A 263 9.21 -6.41 18.87
CA GLN A 263 9.85 -6.29 17.56
C GLN A 263 11.28 -5.71 17.68
N PHE A 264 11.44 -4.58 18.36
CA PHE A 264 12.75 -3.95 18.51
C PHE A 264 13.68 -4.76 19.41
N LYS A 265 13.16 -5.33 20.49
CA LYS A 265 13.93 -6.15 21.39
C LYS A 265 14.48 -7.40 20.72
N GLU A 266 13.67 -8.12 19.93
CA GLU A 266 14.06 -9.38 19.31
C GLU A 266 14.83 -9.17 17.99
N LEU A 267 14.48 -8.18 17.19
CA LEU A 267 15.06 -8.00 15.87
C LEU A 267 16.25 -7.03 15.85
N ALA A 268 16.30 -6.04 16.75
CA ALA A 268 17.33 -5.01 16.79
C ALA A 268 18.12 -4.98 18.11
N VAL A 269 17.73 -5.78 19.12
CA VAL A 269 18.32 -5.79 20.48
C VAL A 269 18.18 -4.42 21.17
N ILE A 270 17.14 -3.65 20.84
CA ILE A 270 16.86 -2.33 21.38
C ILE A 270 15.70 -2.40 22.39
N ASP A 271 15.89 -1.84 23.58
CA ASP A 271 14.83 -1.66 24.58
C ASP A 271 14.21 -0.27 24.42
N ILE A 272 13.10 -0.19 23.67
CA ILE A 272 12.39 1.07 23.39
C ILE A 272 11.82 1.77 24.62
N THR A 273 11.94 1.17 25.80
CA THR A 273 11.61 1.82 27.08
C THR A 273 12.78 2.59 27.67
N LYS A 274 13.96 2.52 27.07
CA LYS A 274 15.21 3.12 27.57
C LYS A 274 15.94 3.96 26.56
N GLU A 275 15.81 3.63 25.27
CA GLU A 275 16.56 4.24 24.19
C GLU A 275 15.68 4.43 22.94
N PRO A 276 16.00 5.43 22.07
CA PRO A 276 15.22 5.70 20.87
C PRO A 276 15.40 4.61 19.81
N MET A 277 14.39 4.48 18.96
CA MET A 277 14.38 3.62 17.77
C MET A 277 14.98 4.37 16.59
N GLU A 278 15.84 3.71 15.81
CA GLU A 278 16.30 4.26 14.53
C GLU A 278 15.30 3.91 13.42
N VAL A 279 14.70 4.94 12.79
CA VAL A 279 13.60 4.77 11.83
C VAL A 279 13.84 5.62 10.58
N GLY A 280 13.27 5.17 9.45
CA GLY A 280 13.35 5.92 8.19
C GLY A 280 12.20 5.59 7.25
N PRO A 281 12.05 6.37 6.16
CA PRO A 281 10.98 6.15 5.21
C PRO A 281 11.07 4.79 4.52
N THR A 282 9.91 4.15 4.39
CA THR A 282 9.76 2.84 3.72
C THR A 282 8.54 2.86 2.82
N LEU A 283 8.64 2.32 1.60
CA LEU A 283 7.46 2.17 0.75
C LEU A 283 6.43 1.28 1.46
N HIS A 284 5.17 1.72 1.45
CA HIS A 284 4.17 1.11 2.32
C HIS A 284 2.84 0.80 1.64
N TYR A 285 2.33 1.68 0.75
CA TYR A 285 0.97 1.53 0.22
C TYR A 285 0.80 2.17 -1.15
N PHE A 286 0.01 1.51 -2.01
CA PHE A 286 -0.42 2.03 -3.30
C PHE A 286 -1.82 2.64 -3.17
N MET A 287 -1.98 3.94 -3.49
CA MET A 287 -3.29 4.56 -3.64
C MET A 287 -3.84 4.39 -5.05
N GLY A 288 -2.96 4.33 -6.03
CA GLY A 288 -3.29 3.87 -7.38
C GLY A 288 -3.48 2.37 -7.46
N GLY A 289 -4.03 1.88 -8.56
CA GLY A 289 -4.30 0.45 -8.75
C GLY A 289 -5.21 0.18 -9.94
N ILE A 290 -5.87 -0.96 -9.96
CA ILE A 290 -6.85 -1.33 -10.99
C ILE A 290 -8.04 -0.38 -10.89
N ARG A 291 -8.41 0.22 -12.05
CA ARG A 291 -9.60 1.07 -12.14
C ARG A 291 -10.86 0.23 -12.01
N VAL A 292 -11.73 0.60 -11.08
CA VAL A 292 -12.99 -0.09 -10.82
C VAL A 292 -14.17 0.88 -10.76
N ASP A 293 -15.36 0.36 -11.03
CA ASP A 293 -16.61 1.06 -10.76
C ASP A 293 -16.84 1.19 -9.25
N SER A 294 -17.29 2.35 -8.80
CA SER A 294 -17.42 2.68 -7.37
C SER A 294 -18.42 1.81 -6.60
N ASP A 295 -19.47 1.33 -7.27
CA ASP A 295 -20.57 0.63 -6.62
C ASP A 295 -20.41 -0.88 -6.67
N SER A 296 -19.92 -1.41 -7.81
CA SER A 296 -19.78 -2.84 -8.06
C SER A 296 -18.37 -3.37 -7.90
N GLN A 297 -17.36 -2.50 -7.92
CA GLN A 297 -15.94 -2.84 -7.98
C GLN A 297 -15.54 -3.64 -9.23
N GLN A 298 -16.35 -3.58 -10.29
CA GLN A 298 -16.05 -4.19 -11.58
C GLN A 298 -15.07 -3.34 -12.38
N THR A 299 -14.13 -3.98 -13.06
CA THR A 299 -13.22 -3.31 -14.01
C THR A 299 -13.89 -3.10 -15.36
N ASN A 300 -13.18 -2.52 -16.32
CA ASN A 300 -13.62 -2.47 -17.74
C ASN A 300 -13.65 -3.87 -18.41
N ILE A 301 -13.13 -4.92 -17.76
CA ILE A 301 -13.18 -6.30 -18.24
C ILE A 301 -14.38 -7.01 -17.58
N PRO A 302 -15.40 -7.45 -18.34
CA PRO A 302 -16.56 -8.11 -17.76
C PRO A 302 -16.19 -9.37 -16.97
N GLY A 303 -16.70 -9.47 -15.75
CA GLY A 303 -16.42 -10.58 -14.83
C GLY A 303 -15.13 -10.42 -14.03
N LEU A 304 -14.34 -9.36 -14.26
CA LEU A 304 -13.17 -9.03 -13.45
C LEU A 304 -13.49 -7.91 -12.46
N PHE A 305 -13.21 -8.14 -11.19
CA PHE A 305 -13.41 -7.21 -10.08
C PHE A 305 -12.08 -7.02 -9.34
N ALA A 306 -11.93 -5.91 -8.63
CA ALA A 306 -10.80 -5.70 -7.75
C ALA A 306 -11.23 -4.94 -6.48
N CYS A 307 -10.56 -5.21 -5.35
CA CYS A 307 -10.80 -4.51 -4.09
C CYS A 307 -9.55 -4.50 -3.21
N GLY A 308 -9.56 -3.64 -2.18
CA GLY A 308 -8.39 -3.42 -1.35
C GLY A 308 -7.27 -2.71 -2.11
N GLU A 309 -6.04 -2.87 -1.67
CA GLU A 309 -4.89 -2.11 -2.19
C GLU A 309 -4.60 -2.31 -3.68
N CYS A 310 -5.02 -3.42 -4.29
CA CYS A 310 -4.85 -3.59 -5.74
C CYS A 310 -5.85 -2.78 -6.58
N ALA A 311 -6.92 -2.24 -5.99
CA ALA A 311 -7.87 -1.35 -6.65
C ALA A 311 -7.55 0.12 -6.33
N GLY A 312 -7.52 0.98 -7.35
CA GLY A 312 -7.14 2.38 -7.22
C GLY A 312 -8.30 3.36 -7.06
N GLY A 313 -7.97 4.61 -6.69
CA GLY A 313 -8.90 5.75 -6.67
C GLY A 313 -9.61 6.04 -5.35
N MET A 314 -9.67 5.11 -4.41
CA MET A 314 -10.44 5.24 -3.16
C MET A 314 -9.81 6.20 -2.14
N HIS A 315 -8.51 6.37 -2.16
CA HIS A 315 -7.76 7.17 -1.19
C HIS A 315 -7.25 8.50 -1.74
N GLY A 316 -7.54 8.81 -3.01
CA GLY A 316 -7.00 9.99 -3.67
C GLY A 316 -5.47 10.01 -3.67
N ALA A 317 -4.87 11.19 -3.52
CA ALA A 317 -3.42 11.36 -3.62
C ALA A 317 -2.64 10.90 -2.37
N ASN A 318 -3.30 10.68 -1.23
CA ASN A 318 -2.64 10.24 0.01
C ASN A 318 -3.61 9.58 0.98
N ARG A 319 -3.29 8.38 1.44
CA ARG A 319 -4.12 7.62 2.38
C ARG A 319 -3.85 8.03 3.82
N LEU A 320 -4.90 8.30 4.59
CA LEU A 320 -4.80 8.47 6.04
C LEU A 320 -4.56 7.12 6.73
N GLY A 321 -3.78 7.14 7.81
CA GLY A 321 -3.48 5.94 8.61
C GLY A 321 -4.75 5.25 9.09
N GLY A 322 -4.80 3.91 9.02
CA GLY A 322 -5.96 3.10 9.41
C GLY A 322 -7.08 2.99 8.38
N ASN A 323 -7.22 3.92 7.43
CA ASN A 323 -8.30 3.88 6.44
C ASN A 323 -8.25 2.64 5.54
N SER A 324 -7.08 2.06 5.28
CA SER A 324 -6.98 0.82 4.49
C SER A 324 -7.74 -0.35 5.11
N LEU A 325 -7.81 -0.44 6.45
CA LEU A 325 -8.54 -1.52 7.11
C LEU A 325 -10.05 -1.38 6.91
N SER A 326 -10.58 -0.15 6.95
CA SER A 326 -11.99 0.13 6.64
C SER A 326 -12.31 -0.11 5.17
N ASP A 327 -11.38 0.22 4.28
CA ASP A 327 -11.44 -0.03 2.85
C ASP A 327 -11.63 -1.52 2.55
N LEU A 328 -10.77 -2.38 3.06
CA LEU A 328 -10.86 -3.84 2.87
C LEU A 328 -12.25 -4.39 3.21
N LEU A 329 -12.83 -3.93 4.30
CA LEU A 329 -14.14 -4.40 4.79
C LEU A 329 -15.32 -3.91 3.92
N VAL A 330 -15.27 -2.64 3.51
CA VAL A 330 -16.35 -2.02 2.74
C VAL A 330 -16.30 -2.48 1.28
N PHE A 331 -15.16 -2.29 0.62
CA PHE A 331 -15.06 -2.56 -0.81
C PHE A 331 -14.93 -4.06 -1.13
N GLY A 332 -14.39 -4.86 -0.20
CA GLY A 332 -14.47 -6.33 -0.31
C GLY A 332 -15.91 -6.83 -0.37
N LYS A 333 -16.79 -6.27 0.49
CA LYS A 333 -18.23 -6.60 0.46
C LYS A 333 -18.91 -6.12 -0.83
N LEU A 334 -18.56 -4.92 -1.31
CA LEU A 334 -19.10 -4.40 -2.58
C LEU A 334 -18.67 -5.26 -3.77
N ALA A 335 -17.39 -5.65 -3.84
CA ALA A 335 -16.87 -6.53 -4.89
C ALA A 335 -17.58 -7.89 -4.90
N GLY A 336 -17.79 -8.49 -3.71
CA GLY A 336 -18.57 -9.73 -3.59
C GLY A 336 -20.02 -9.59 -4.06
N GLY A 337 -20.65 -8.45 -3.72
CA GLY A 337 -22.01 -8.12 -4.18
C GLY A 337 -22.09 -7.93 -5.69
N GLY A 338 -21.14 -7.16 -6.27
CA GLY A 338 -21.03 -6.93 -7.70
C GLY A 338 -20.80 -8.21 -8.49
N ALA A 339 -19.87 -9.05 -8.04
CA ALA A 339 -19.59 -10.35 -8.65
C ALA A 339 -20.82 -11.28 -8.62
N LYS A 340 -21.51 -11.33 -7.48
CA LYS A 340 -22.78 -12.10 -7.34
C LYS A 340 -23.83 -11.60 -8.34
N GLN A 341 -24.03 -10.30 -8.43
CA GLN A 341 -24.99 -9.72 -9.37
C GLN A 341 -24.62 -10.03 -10.82
N TYR A 342 -23.35 -9.88 -11.19
CA TYR A 342 -22.84 -10.22 -12.50
C TYR A 342 -23.10 -11.68 -12.88
N VAL A 343 -22.73 -12.62 -12.00
CA VAL A 343 -22.92 -14.06 -12.22
C VAL A 343 -24.39 -14.44 -12.37
N ASN A 344 -25.29 -13.85 -11.57
CA ASN A 344 -26.74 -14.11 -11.65
C ASN A 344 -27.37 -13.60 -12.96
N ASN A 345 -26.79 -12.56 -13.56
CA ASN A 345 -27.27 -11.98 -14.82
C ASN A 345 -26.68 -12.66 -16.07
N LEU A 346 -25.71 -13.57 -15.90
CA LEU A 346 -25.11 -14.29 -17.02
C LEU A 346 -26.08 -15.32 -17.61
N THR A 347 -26.39 -15.15 -18.88
CA THR A 347 -27.26 -16.06 -19.64
C THR A 347 -26.49 -17.13 -20.43
N ASN A 348 -25.20 -16.86 -20.73
CA ASN A 348 -24.39 -17.73 -21.58
C ASN A 348 -23.37 -18.53 -20.75
N THR A 349 -23.04 -19.73 -21.23
CA THR A 349 -21.88 -20.50 -20.78
C THR A 349 -20.59 -19.76 -21.10
N ILE A 350 -19.64 -19.80 -20.20
CA ILE A 350 -18.31 -19.25 -20.38
C ILE A 350 -17.36 -20.40 -20.73
N ASN A 351 -16.57 -20.22 -21.78
CA ASN A 351 -15.60 -21.21 -22.24
C ASN A 351 -14.17 -20.70 -22.01
N CYS A 352 -13.34 -21.50 -21.32
CA CYS A 352 -11.93 -21.20 -21.23
C CYS A 352 -11.27 -21.47 -22.59
N ASN A 353 -10.50 -20.49 -23.06
CA ASN A 353 -9.77 -20.60 -24.32
C ASN A 353 -8.50 -21.44 -24.11
N ASP A 354 -8.43 -22.62 -24.74
CA ASP A 354 -7.27 -23.51 -24.61
C ASP A 354 -5.96 -22.90 -25.19
N VAL A 355 -6.06 -21.97 -26.15
CA VAL A 355 -4.90 -21.22 -26.65
C VAL A 355 -4.32 -20.31 -25.58
N ASP A 356 -5.15 -19.60 -24.85
CA ASP A 356 -4.71 -18.76 -23.74
C ASP A 356 -4.10 -19.59 -22.61
N VAL A 357 -4.74 -20.69 -22.25
CA VAL A 357 -4.20 -21.62 -21.25
C VAL A 357 -2.82 -22.13 -21.67
N SER A 358 -2.68 -22.60 -22.92
CA SER A 358 -1.40 -23.09 -23.44
C SER A 358 -0.33 -21.99 -23.45
N ARG A 359 -0.67 -20.77 -23.83
CA ARG A 359 0.25 -19.61 -23.81
C ARG A 359 0.75 -19.32 -22.39
N ILE A 360 -0.15 -19.33 -21.39
CA ILE A 360 0.21 -19.07 -20.00
C ILE A 360 1.16 -20.16 -19.48
N LEU A 361 0.84 -21.43 -19.75
CA LEU A 361 1.67 -22.55 -19.35
C LEU A 361 3.06 -22.49 -20.00
N THR A 362 3.14 -22.23 -21.30
CA THR A 362 4.40 -22.08 -22.03
C THR A 362 5.23 -20.95 -21.44
N ASN A 363 4.66 -19.77 -21.25
CA ASN A 363 5.36 -18.62 -20.67
C ASN A 363 5.91 -18.87 -19.25
N ALA A 364 5.26 -19.72 -18.47
CA ALA A 364 5.72 -20.09 -17.14
C ALA A 364 6.82 -21.16 -17.19
N THR A 365 6.68 -22.17 -18.07
CA THR A 365 7.62 -23.29 -18.14
C THR A 365 8.88 -22.98 -18.93
N ASP A 366 8.85 -22.04 -19.87
CA ASP A 366 10.03 -21.65 -20.67
C ASP A 366 11.21 -21.20 -19.81
N ILE A 367 10.91 -20.56 -18.66
CA ILE A 367 11.91 -20.13 -17.68
C ILE A 367 12.70 -21.32 -17.12
N LEU A 368 12.05 -22.48 -16.94
CA LEU A 368 12.65 -23.71 -16.44
C LEU A 368 13.37 -24.51 -17.52
N ASN A 369 13.02 -24.29 -18.79
CA ASN A 369 13.55 -25.01 -19.92
C ASN A 369 14.81 -24.35 -20.52
N ARG A 370 15.25 -23.20 -19.99
CA ARG A 370 16.45 -22.52 -20.43
C ARG A 370 17.70 -23.14 -19.79
N ASP A 371 18.74 -23.33 -20.58
CA ASP A 371 20.03 -23.82 -20.12
C ASP A 371 20.86 -22.74 -19.42
N GLU A 372 20.68 -21.46 -19.84
CA GLU A 372 21.37 -20.29 -19.32
C GLU A 372 20.49 -19.05 -19.34
N GLY A 373 20.89 -17.98 -18.66
CA GLY A 373 20.19 -16.69 -18.62
C GLY A 373 20.59 -15.84 -17.44
N LYS A 374 19.79 -14.82 -17.15
CA LYS A 374 20.00 -13.92 -16.01
C LYS A 374 19.48 -14.56 -14.71
N ASN A 375 20.19 -14.34 -13.62
CA ASN A 375 19.73 -14.72 -12.29
C ASN A 375 18.55 -13.80 -11.87
N PRO A 376 17.34 -14.33 -11.58
CA PRO A 376 16.17 -13.52 -11.27
C PRO A 376 16.35 -12.63 -10.03
N TYR A 377 17.09 -13.07 -9.02
CA TYR A 377 17.36 -12.26 -7.83
C TYR A 377 18.22 -11.03 -8.12
N LEU A 378 19.21 -11.14 -9.01
CA LEU A 378 20.03 -10.00 -9.41
C LEU A 378 19.24 -9.01 -10.27
N VAL A 379 18.36 -9.51 -11.15
CA VAL A 379 17.46 -8.67 -11.93
C VAL A 379 16.45 -7.96 -11.04
N HIS A 380 15.94 -8.63 -10.00
CA HIS A 380 15.08 -8.00 -9.00
C HIS A 380 15.81 -6.91 -8.20
N GLU A 381 17.03 -7.18 -7.78
CA GLU A 381 17.85 -6.18 -7.06
C GLU A 381 18.09 -4.94 -7.94
N GLU A 382 18.35 -5.11 -9.24
CA GLU A 382 18.50 -4.01 -10.19
C GLU A 382 17.17 -3.22 -10.35
N LEU A 383 16.04 -3.90 -10.46
CA LEU A 383 14.71 -3.26 -10.46
C LEU A 383 14.50 -2.41 -9.21
N GLN A 384 14.81 -2.97 -8.04
CA GLN A 384 14.69 -2.30 -6.76
C GLN A 384 15.57 -1.06 -6.67
N ASP A 385 16.81 -1.13 -7.17
CA ASP A 385 17.72 0.00 -7.18
C ASP A 385 17.24 1.11 -8.15
N ILE A 386 16.69 0.76 -9.31
CA ILE A 386 16.08 1.71 -10.24
C ILE A 386 14.91 2.44 -9.54
N MET A 387 14.00 1.70 -8.95
CA MET A 387 12.80 2.29 -8.33
C MET A 387 13.13 3.11 -7.08
N GLN A 388 14.07 2.64 -6.26
CA GLN A 388 14.50 3.35 -5.05
C GLN A 388 15.18 4.68 -5.38
N ASN A 389 16.03 4.72 -6.42
CA ASN A 389 16.86 5.86 -6.75
C ASN A 389 16.19 6.85 -7.71
N ASN A 390 15.38 6.36 -8.66
CA ASN A 390 14.79 7.18 -9.71
C ASN A 390 13.28 7.46 -9.53
N VAL A 391 12.56 6.65 -8.71
CA VAL A 391 11.10 6.75 -8.52
C VAL A 391 10.77 6.73 -7.02
N GLY A 392 11.59 7.41 -6.23
CA GLY A 392 11.50 7.48 -4.77
C GLY A 392 10.44 8.46 -4.25
N ILE A 393 10.66 8.95 -3.00
CA ILE A 393 9.78 9.90 -2.31
C ILE A 393 9.76 11.25 -3.00
N VAL A 394 10.93 11.71 -3.46
CA VAL A 394 11.13 12.99 -4.16
C VAL A 394 11.59 12.67 -5.57
N ARG A 395 11.02 13.31 -6.56
CA ARG A 395 11.15 12.98 -7.99
C ARG A 395 11.45 14.23 -8.82
N THR A 396 12.17 14.04 -9.92
CA THR A 396 12.35 15.04 -10.98
C THR A 396 12.00 14.43 -12.35
N ALA A 397 11.72 15.26 -13.36
CA ALA A 397 11.52 14.78 -14.72
C ALA A 397 12.73 14.00 -15.23
N GLU A 398 13.94 14.50 -14.96
CA GLU A 398 15.18 13.87 -15.39
C GLU A 398 15.35 12.48 -14.76
N GLU A 399 15.24 12.35 -13.45
CA GLU A 399 15.37 11.08 -12.75
C GLU A 399 14.30 10.06 -13.20
N LEU A 400 13.05 10.50 -13.36
CA LEU A 400 11.96 9.65 -13.85
C LEU A 400 12.22 9.16 -15.28
N GLN A 401 12.72 10.00 -16.18
CA GLN A 401 13.07 9.61 -17.56
C GLN A 401 14.26 8.64 -17.59
N ILE A 402 15.29 8.88 -16.77
CA ILE A 402 16.40 7.94 -16.59
C ILE A 402 15.88 6.60 -16.08
N GLY A 403 15.01 6.62 -15.06
CA GLY A 403 14.38 5.42 -14.50
C GLY A 403 13.60 4.64 -15.56
N LEU A 404 12.76 5.32 -16.36
CA LEU A 404 12.00 4.69 -17.44
C LEU A 404 12.90 4.03 -18.47
N GLY A 405 13.98 4.71 -18.89
CA GLY A 405 14.95 4.14 -19.84
C GLY A 405 15.66 2.89 -19.31
N LYS A 406 15.99 2.88 -18.00
CA LYS A 406 16.56 1.70 -17.33
C LYS A 406 15.55 0.55 -17.23
N LEU A 407 14.28 0.86 -16.90
CA LEU A 407 13.20 -0.15 -16.85
C LEU A 407 12.97 -0.77 -18.24
N ASP A 408 13.00 0.04 -19.31
CA ASP A 408 12.88 -0.48 -20.68
C ASP A 408 14.04 -1.43 -21.05
N SER A 409 15.25 -1.14 -20.61
CA SER A 409 16.39 -2.03 -20.79
C SER A 409 16.25 -3.32 -19.98
N LEU A 410 15.78 -3.21 -18.74
CA LEU A 410 15.61 -4.35 -17.84
C LEU A 410 14.55 -5.35 -18.31
N LYS A 411 13.56 -4.92 -19.10
CA LYS A 411 12.57 -5.83 -19.72
C LYS A 411 13.24 -6.96 -20.54
N ALA A 412 14.30 -6.63 -21.26
CA ALA A 412 15.04 -7.63 -22.03
C ALA A 412 15.74 -8.65 -21.11
N ASP A 413 16.24 -8.21 -19.97
CA ASP A 413 16.86 -9.10 -18.99
C ASP A 413 15.80 -9.99 -18.32
N ILE A 414 14.62 -9.46 -18.00
CA ILE A 414 13.49 -10.23 -17.45
C ILE A 414 13.03 -11.33 -18.43
N GLU A 415 12.97 -11.02 -19.71
CA GLU A 415 12.64 -12.04 -20.72
C GLU A 415 13.72 -13.14 -20.83
N ASN A 416 14.94 -12.88 -20.35
CA ASN A 416 16.07 -13.81 -20.39
C ASN A 416 16.40 -14.42 -19.01
N VAL A 417 15.55 -14.26 -17.99
CA VAL A 417 15.76 -14.93 -16.69
C VAL A 417 15.59 -16.44 -16.83
N TYR A 418 16.30 -17.19 -16.01
CA TYR A 418 16.19 -18.64 -15.95
C TYR A 418 16.11 -19.14 -14.51
N ALA A 419 15.55 -20.32 -14.30
CA ALA A 419 15.52 -21.00 -13.03
C ALA A 419 15.79 -22.49 -13.23
N HIS A 420 16.70 -23.04 -12.43
CA HIS A 420 17.00 -24.47 -12.47
C HIS A 420 16.03 -25.28 -11.61
N ALA A 421 16.04 -26.59 -11.83
CA ALA A 421 15.31 -27.61 -11.10
C ALA A 421 13.80 -27.69 -11.45
N SER A 422 13.09 -28.54 -10.72
CA SER A 422 11.66 -28.75 -10.90
C SER A 422 10.86 -27.55 -10.42
N PRO A 423 9.61 -27.37 -10.84
CA PRO A 423 8.73 -26.30 -10.36
C PRO A 423 8.35 -26.46 -8.88
N GLN A 424 8.56 -27.64 -8.28
CA GLN A 424 8.22 -27.94 -6.89
C GLN A 424 9.11 -27.16 -5.91
N TYR A 425 8.52 -26.34 -5.05
CA TYR A 425 9.20 -25.49 -4.08
C TYR A 425 10.39 -24.71 -4.67
N ASN A 426 10.25 -24.20 -5.89
CA ASN A 426 11.32 -23.50 -6.60
C ASN A 426 11.23 -21.98 -6.39
N PRO A 427 11.98 -21.41 -5.44
CA PRO A 427 11.92 -19.98 -5.17
C PRO A 427 12.50 -19.13 -6.32
N GLY A 428 13.51 -19.64 -7.05
CA GLY A 428 14.07 -18.92 -8.20
C GLY A 428 13.10 -18.83 -9.37
N TRP A 429 12.30 -19.85 -9.59
CA TRP A 429 11.24 -19.82 -10.60
C TRP A 429 10.11 -18.87 -10.20
N ASN A 430 9.70 -18.90 -8.91
CA ASN A 430 8.71 -17.97 -8.39
C ASN A 430 9.17 -16.51 -8.56
N GLU A 431 10.42 -16.21 -8.18
CA GLU A 431 11.04 -14.90 -8.35
C GLU A 431 11.03 -14.43 -9.82
N ALA A 432 11.35 -15.33 -10.76
CA ALA A 432 11.32 -15.03 -12.18
C ALA A 432 9.91 -14.75 -12.73
N LEU A 433 8.88 -15.38 -12.15
CA LEU A 433 7.47 -15.12 -12.47
C LEU A 433 7.02 -13.76 -11.92
N ASP A 434 7.41 -13.44 -10.68
CA ASP A 434 7.08 -12.19 -10.00
C ASP A 434 7.65 -10.97 -10.73
N LEU A 435 8.86 -11.08 -11.30
CA LEU A 435 9.50 -10.02 -12.09
C LEU A 435 8.62 -9.51 -13.24
N LYS A 436 7.83 -10.38 -13.87
CA LYS A 436 6.91 -10.01 -14.96
C LYS A 436 5.80 -9.09 -14.50
N ASN A 437 5.39 -9.19 -13.26
CA ASN A 437 4.36 -8.33 -12.66
C ASN A 437 4.99 -7.05 -12.08
N LEU A 438 6.15 -7.18 -11.45
CA LEU A 438 6.88 -6.07 -10.86
C LEU A 438 7.31 -5.04 -11.92
N ILE A 439 7.79 -5.47 -13.10
CA ILE A 439 8.19 -4.55 -14.17
C ILE A 439 7.00 -3.76 -14.72
N ILE A 440 5.83 -4.40 -14.87
CA ILE A 440 4.58 -3.72 -15.28
C ILE A 440 4.20 -2.65 -14.25
N THR A 441 4.24 -3.02 -12.97
CA THR A 441 3.92 -2.10 -11.86
C THR A 441 4.89 -0.92 -11.82
N ALA A 442 6.19 -1.18 -11.92
CA ALA A 442 7.25 -0.16 -11.91
C ALA A 442 7.11 0.81 -13.09
N GLU A 443 6.88 0.30 -14.30
CA GLU A 443 6.66 1.13 -15.48
C GLU A 443 5.39 1.98 -15.34
N ALA A 444 4.28 1.40 -14.86
CA ALA A 444 3.02 2.11 -14.66
C ALA A 444 3.17 3.29 -13.70
N VAL A 445 3.85 3.07 -12.56
CA VAL A 445 4.16 4.14 -11.59
C VAL A 445 5.02 5.23 -12.22
N THR A 446 6.06 4.85 -12.93
CA THR A 446 7.02 5.79 -13.52
C THR A 446 6.36 6.66 -14.60
N ARG A 447 5.58 6.05 -15.52
CA ARG A 447 4.86 6.78 -16.57
C ARG A 447 3.81 7.72 -16.02
N ALA A 448 3.05 7.29 -15.01
CA ALA A 448 2.07 8.13 -14.35
C ALA A 448 2.76 9.31 -13.64
N ALA A 449 3.88 9.06 -12.94
CA ALA A 449 4.66 10.10 -12.26
C ALA A 449 5.28 11.14 -13.21
N ILE A 450 5.70 10.73 -14.41
CA ILE A 450 6.18 11.65 -15.45
C ILE A 450 5.05 12.59 -15.90
N LEU A 451 3.85 12.05 -16.10
CA LEU A 451 2.71 12.78 -16.65
C LEU A 451 2.08 13.76 -15.64
N ARG A 452 2.22 13.50 -14.33
CA ARG A 452 1.72 14.41 -13.29
C ARG A 452 2.77 15.49 -12.95
N GLU A 453 2.56 16.68 -13.47
CA GLU A 453 3.45 17.84 -13.33
C GLU A 453 3.00 18.76 -12.18
N GLU A 454 2.90 18.22 -10.99
CA GLU A 454 2.60 18.93 -9.73
C GLU A 454 3.14 18.12 -8.54
N SER A 455 3.10 18.71 -7.33
CA SER A 455 3.31 18.00 -6.08
C SER A 455 2.00 17.93 -5.31
N ARG A 456 1.45 16.70 -5.11
CA ARG A 456 0.16 16.47 -4.45
C ARG A 456 0.19 15.18 -3.62
N GLY A 457 -0.17 15.28 -2.35
CA GLY A 457 -0.22 14.12 -1.44
C GLY A 457 1.12 13.39 -1.40
N ALA A 458 1.11 12.10 -1.73
CA ALA A 458 2.31 11.26 -1.74
C ALA A 458 3.20 11.44 -2.97
N HIS A 459 2.74 12.14 -4.01
CA HIS A 459 3.52 12.45 -5.20
C HIS A 459 4.23 13.79 -5.05
N THR A 460 5.56 13.80 -5.02
CA THR A 460 6.37 15.00 -4.85
C THR A 460 7.33 15.18 -6.02
N ARG A 461 7.19 16.29 -6.71
CA ARG A 461 8.04 16.75 -7.82
C ARG A 461 8.74 18.05 -7.41
N ILE A 462 10.07 18.04 -7.23
CA ILE A 462 10.80 19.27 -6.88
C ILE A 462 10.95 20.23 -8.07
N ASP A 463 10.79 19.73 -9.28
CA ASP A 463 10.74 20.52 -10.52
C ASP A 463 9.33 21.07 -10.82
N PHE A 464 8.31 20.63 -10.07
CA PHE A 464 6.93 21.11 -10.12
C PHE A 464 6.37 21.24 -8.69
N GLU A 465 6.88 22.22 -7.96
CA GLU A 465 6.47 22.46 -6.57
C GLU A 465 5.01 22.90 -6.45
N GLY A 466 4.35 22.42 -5.39
CA GLY A 466 2.98 22.79 -5.06
C GLY A 466 1.90 22.05 -5.85
N GLU A 467 0.68 22.19 -5.34
CA GLU A 467 -0.52 21.62 -5.95
C GLU A 467 -1.04 22.57 -7.03
N ARG A 468 -1.41 22.03 -8.19
CA ARG A 468 -2.06 22.79 -9.26
C ARG A 468 -3.57 22.58 -9.20
N GLU A 469 -4.35 23.64 -9.44
CA GLU A 469 -5.80 23.56 -9.42
C GLU A 469 -6.32 22.59 -10.49
N GLU A 470 -5.74 22.63 -11.70
CA GLU A 470 -6.06 21.68 -12.78
C GLU A 470 -5.82 20.21 -12.40
N GLY A 471 -4.89 19.92 -11.46
CA GLY A 471 -4.61 18.58 -10.98
C GLY A 471 -5.78 17.89 -10.26
N LEU A 472 -6.79 18.68 -9.84
CA LEU A 472 -8.03 18.17 -9.28
C LEU A 472 -9.03 17.71 -10.35
N SER A 473 -8.87 18.16 -11.59
CA SER A 473 -9.83 17.91 -12.68
C SER A 473 -9.58 16.62 -13.45
N TYR A 474 -8.48 15.90 -13.20
CA TYR A 474 -8.15 14.69 -13.94
C TYR A 474 -7.56 13.58 -13.06
N ASN A 475 -7.72 12.35 -13.53
CA ASN A 475 -6.96 11.18 -13.10
C ASN A 475 -6.00 10.76 -14.22
N ILE A 476 -4.95 10.00 -13.86
CA ILE A 476 -4.04 9.40 -14.84
C ILE A 476 -4.39 7.93 -15.01
N ILE A 477 -4.64 7.54 -16.26
CA ILE A 477 -4.96 6.16 -16.62
C ILE A 477 -3.78 5.56 -17.37
N ILE A 478 -3.42 4.34 -16.97
CA ILE A 478 -2.48 3.48 -17.68
C ILE A 478 -3.27 2.45 -18.48
N LYS A 479 -2.97 2.37 -19.77
CA LYS A 479 -3.60 1.45 -20.72
C LYS A 479 -2.57 0.59 -21.44
N LYS A 480 -2.97 -0.64 -21.73
CA LYS A 480 -2.26 -1.51 -22.66
C LYS A 480 -2.68 -1.20 -24.09
N THR A 481 -1.71 -0.94 -24.94
CA THR A 481 -1.90 -0.93 -26.40
C THR A 481 -1.26 -2.18 -27.01
N ASP A 482 -1.42 -2.38 -28.33
CA ASP A 482 -0.85 -3.55 -29.02
C ASP A 482 0.68 -3.66 -28.86
N SER A 483 1.38 -2.54 -28.71
CA SER A 483 2.85 -2.48 -28.72
C SER A 483 3.47 -1.91 -27.44
N SER A 484 2.70 -1.26 -26.55
CA SER A 484 3.28 -0.52 -25.41
C SER A 484 2.28 -0.22 -24.30
N MET A 485 2.83 0.27 -23.18
CA MET A 485 2.08 0.90 -22.12
C MET A 485 1.94 2.40 -22.39
N THR A 486 0.74 2.94 -22.29
CA THR A 486 0.46 4.36 -22.43
C THR A 486 -0.11 4.95 -21.14
N ALA A 487 0.19 6.23 -20.90
CA ALA A 487 -0.39 7.02 -19.82
C ALA A 487 -1.17 8.19 -20.42
N GLU A 488 -2.39 8.42 -19.94
CA GLU A 488 -3.23 9.52 -20.41
C GLU A 488 -3.98 10.20 -19.25
N LYS A 489 -4.22 11.49 -19.37
CA LYS A 489 -5.09 12.24 -18.45
C LYS A 489 -6.55 12.05 -18.89
N ILE A 490 -7.41 11.64 -17.96
CA ILE A 490 -8.85 11.59 -18.19
C ILE A 490 -9.55 12.59 -17.26
N SER A 491 -10.57 13.27 -17.74
CA SER A 491 -11.37 14.18 -16.91
C SER A 491 -12.03 13.42 -15.75
N ARG A 492 -11.99 14.02 -14.58
CA ARG A 492 -12.71 13.58 -13.41
C ARG A 492 -14.02 14.34 -13.31
N GLU A 493 -15.09 13.65 -12.97
CA GLU A 493 -16.37 14.29 -12.64
C GLU A 493 -16.23 15.13 -11.36
N ASP A 494 -16.98 16.21 -11.29
CA ASP A 494 -17.03 17.02 -10.08
C ASP A 494 -17.63 16.20 -8.93
N PRO A 495 -17.06 16.31 -7.72
CA PRO A 495 -17.60 15.59 -6.57
C PRO A 495 -19.00 16.10 -6.24
N PRO A 496 -19.91 15.24 -5.74
CA PRO A 496 -21.21 15.68 -5.23
C PRO A 496 -21.07 16.80 -4.21
N GLN A 497 -21.92 17.82 -4.28
CA GLN A 497 -21.85 19.02 -3.43
C GLN A 497 -21.84 18.65 -1.94
N GLU A 498 -22.64 17.66 -1.51
CA GLU A 498 -22.65 17.13 -0.13
C GLU A 498 -21.24 16.73 0.34
N LEU A 499 -20.41 16.15 -0.52
CA LEU A 499 -19.05 15.75 -0.16
C LEU A 499 -18.09 16.95 -0.10
N VAL A 500 -18.30 17.93 -0.96
CA VAL A 500 -17.56 19.20 -0.94
C VAL A 500 -17.84 19.94 0.37
N ASP A 501 -19.11 20.04 0.75
CA ASP A 501 -19.55 20.70 1.98
C ASP A 501 -18.93 20.02 3.22
N ILE A 502 -18.96 18.68 3.28
CA ILE A 502 -18.31 17.91 4.38
C ILE A 502 -16.79 18.15 4.41
N ALA A 503 -16.13 18.22 3.24
CA ALA A 503 -14.69 18.42 3.18
C ALA A 503 -14.26 19.80 3.70
N HIS A 504 -15.10 20.81 3.53
CA HIS A 504 -14.86 22.19 3.96
C HIS A 504 -15.44 22.52 5.34
N ALA A 505 -16.31 21.67 5.90
CA ALA A 505 -16.92 21.88 7.20
C ALA A 505 -15.88 21.93 8.33
N SER A 506 -16.08 22.83 9.28
CA SER A 506 -15.33 22.86 10.54
C SER A 506 -15.68 21.65 11.41
N LEU A 507 -14.83 21.35 12.41
CA LEU A 507 -15.13 20.29 13.39
C LEU A 507 -16.45 20.54 14.11
N LYS A 508 -16.73 21.78 14.52
CA LYS A 508 -17.98 22.16 15.21
C LYS A 508 -19.20 21.89 14.36
N GLU A 509 -19.16 22.23 13.07
CA GLU A 509 -20.25 21.95 12.11
C GLU A 509 -20.45 20.45 11.90
N LEU A 510 -19.38 19.64 11.92
CA LEU A 510 -19.47 18.18 11.78
C LEU A 510 -20.00 17.51 13.05
N GLU A 511 -19.76 18.08 14.23
CA GLU A 511 -20.25 17.61 15.54
C GLU A 511 -21.67 18.11 15.84
N GLY A 512 -22.21 19.03 15.03
CA GLY A 512 -23.57 19.58 15.18
C GLY A 512 -23.67 20.64 16.27
N GLU A 513 -22.57 21.34 16.57
CA GLU A 513 -22.48 22.49 17.47
C GLU A 513 -22.57 23.82 16.73
#